data_b4d2cb06a745a2d7f25667b8f34dc3ec
#
_entry.id   b4d2cb06a745a2d7f25667b8f34dc3ec
#
_cell.length_a   1.000
_cell.length_b   1.000
_cell.length_c   1.000
_cell.angle_alpha   90.00
_cell.angle_beta   90.00
_cell.angle_gamma   90.00
#
_symmetry.space_group_name_H-M   'P 1'
#
loop_
_entity.id
_entity.type
_entity.pdbx_description
1 polymer ?
#
loop_
_entity_poly.entity_id
_entity_poly.type
_entity_poly.pdbx_seq_one_letter_code
_entity_poly.pdbx_strand_id
1 'polypeptide(L)'
;MPFKTAVQARWNAVRSWRPDREKRWHYVFMLFSWACFIFACWRTWQVVYGRMYYLLDSDMSSELVLSHLLRQEHKIVTQDWFYSTELRVFNIHWAFTPLFFLFDNWLKVRQIGTFIVLALMVLSCLYFCWQAGIRQLFPLIAAVMMTPVSDAYFRILLLTISYPPYITATFFTMGLLFRYMKTPCRRTRVIQLMIITAFAVLLGTNGLRQLLI
;
A
#
# COMPACT_ATOMS: atom_id res chain seq x y z
N MET A 1 51.16 32.68 8.07
CA MET A 1 50.25 33.01 6.98
C MET A 1 49.43 31.81 6.40
N PRO A 2 49.22 30.67 7.07
CA PRO A 2 48.44 29.54 6.52
C PRO A 2 46.93 29.61 6.75
N PHE A 3 46.45 30.49 7.66
CA PHE A 3 45.03 30.49 8.04
C PHE A 3 44.11 31.09 6.94
N LYS A 4 44.56 32.11 6.22
CA LYS A 4 43.77 32.73 5.11
C LYS A 4 43.60 31.80 3.91
N THR A 5 44.57 30.94 3.62
CA THR A 5 44.49 29.99 2.51
C THR A 5 43.50 28.84 2.81
N ALA A 6 43.42 28.37 4.05
CA ALA A 6 42.47 27.33 4.45
C ALA A 6 41.02 27.81 4.45
N VAL A 7 40.77 29.06 4.88
CA VAL A 7 39.43 29.70 4.82
C VAL A 7 39.02 29.93 3.36
N GLN A 8 39.94 30.40 2.53
CA GLN A 8 39.69 30.62 1.09
C GLN A 8 39.39 29.30 0.35
N ALA A 9 40.11 28.23 0.69
CA ALA A 9 39.87 26.90 0.13
C ALA A 9 38.48 26.34 0.54
N ARG A 10 38.06 26.52 1.79
CA ARG A 10 36.72 26.17 2.25
C ARG A 10 35.63 26.99 1.56
N TRP A 11 35.79 28.30 1.40
CA TRP A 11 34.87 29.15 0.65
C TRP A 11 34.77 28.77 -0.82
N ASN A 12 35.86 28.42 -1.45
CA ASN A 12 35.91 27.93 -2.83
C ASN A 12 35.21 26.56 -2.96
N ALA A 13 35.40 25.65 -1.99
CA ALA A 13 34.70 24.37 -1.95
C ALA A 13 33.17 24.53 -1.74
N VAL A 14 32.74 25.47 -0.90
CA VAL A 14 31.34 25.80 -0.71
C VAL A 14 30.75 26.47 -1.97
N ARG A 15 31.55 27.32 -2.65
CA ARG A 15 31.14 28.01 -3.88
C ARG A 15 31.11 27.10 -5.11
N SER A 16 31.97 26.07 -5.16
CA SER A 16 31.96 25.04 -6.20
C SER A 16 30.86 23.98 -5.99
N TRP A 17 30.24 23.96 -4.82
CA TRP A 17 29.09 23.11 -4.49
C TRP A 17 27.79 23.72 -5.02
N ARG A 18 27.78 24.18 -6.27
CA ARG A 18 26.53 24.44 -6.98
C ARG A 18 26.11 23.11 -7.60
N PRO A 19 25.07 22.44 -7.07
CA PRO A 19 24.54 21.25 -7.74
C PRO A 19 24.17 21.66 -9.17
N ASP A 20 24.56 20.85 -10.15
CA ASP A 20 24.15 21.02 -11.54
C ASP A 20 22.67 21.34 -11.60
N ARG A 21 22.25 22.17 -12.54
CA ARG A 21 20.86 22.62 -12.65
C ARG A 21 19.89 21.45 -12.67
N GLU A 22 20.24 20.34 -13.29
CA GLU A 22 19.49 19.08 -13.33
C GLU A 22 19.35 18.43 -11.95
N LYS A 23 20.44 18.38 -11.17
CA LYS A 23 20.40 17.84 -9.80
C LYS A 23 19.50 18.68 -8.88
N ARG A 24 19.48 19.99 -9.03
CA ARG A 24 18.56 20.87 -8.27
C ARG A 24 17.10 20.55 -8.56
N TRP A 25 16.75 20.44 -9.84
CA TRP A 25 15.38 20.09 -10.23
C TRP A 25 14.97 18.71 -9.74
N HIS A 26 15.90 17.75 -9.74
CA HIS A 26 15.65 16.44 -9.19
C HIS A 26 15.35 16.50 -7.67
N TYR A 27 16.12 17.25 -6.88
CA TYR A 27 15.85 17.41 -5.45
C TYR A 27 14.52 18.13 -5.19
N VAL A 28 14.21 19.18 -5.94
CA VAL A 28 12.93 19.90 -5.84
C VAL A 28 11.77 18.97 -6.13
N PHE A 29 11.85 18.18 -7.19
CA PHE A 29 10.85 17.19 -7.55
C PHE A 29 10.66 16.13 -6.45
N MET A 30 11.75 15.61 -5.90
CA MET A 30 11.71 14.63 -4.81
C MET A 30 11.07 15.20 -3.54
N LEU A 31 11.46 16.41 -3.14
CA LEU A 31 10.86 17.09 -1.99
C LEU A 31 9.37 17.35 -2.20
N PHE A 32 8.98 17.83 -3.36
CA PHE A 32 7.58 18.03 -3.71
C PHE A 32 6.79 16.74 -3.67
N SER A 33 7.31 15.65 -4.25
CA SER A 33 6.66 14.34 -4.26
C SER A 33 6.46 13.80 -2.84
N TRP A 34 7.45 13.94 -1.97
CA TRP A 34 7.33 13.55 -0.56
C TRP A 34 6.32 14.43 0.20
N ALA A 35 6.32 15.74 -0.05
CA ALA A 35 5.35 16.65 0.56
C ALA A 35 3.91 16.28 0.16
N CYS A 36 3.67 15.98 -1.13
CA CYS A 36 2.38 15.50 -1.61
C CYS A 36 1.98 14.17 -0.94
N PHE A 37 2.89 13.22 -0.82
CA PHE A 37 2.62 11.93 -0.17
C PHE A 37 2.27 12.10 1.32
N ILE A 38 3.06 12.88 2.06
CA ILE A 38 2.80 13.16 3.48
C ILE A 38 1.45 13.86 3.65
N PHE A 39 1.15 14.83 2.78
CA PHE A 39 -0.14 15.53 2.80
C PHE A 39 -1.30 14.56 2.53
N ALA A 40 -1.19 13.68 1.53
CA ALA A 40 -2.21 12.67 1.22
C ALA A 40 -2.43 11.71 2.42
N CYS A 41 -1.36 11.22 3.05
CA CYS A 41 -1.44 10.40 4.26
C CYS A 41 -2.13 11.12 5.41
N TRP A 42 -1.77 12.39 5.63
CA TRP A 42 -2.40 13.21 6.68
C TRP A 42 -3.89 13.44 6.44
N ARG A 43 -4.29 13.71 5.19
CA ARG A 43 -5.71 13.84 4.82
C ARG A 43 -6.47 12.53 5.03
N THR A 44 -5.90 11.40 4.63
CA THR A 44 -6.49 10.07 4.86
C THR A 44 -6.65 9.82 6.36
N TRP A 45 -5.62 10.14 7.16
CA TRP A 45 -5.69 10.05 8.63
C TRP A 45 -6.86 10.87 9.20
N GLN A 46 -7.00 12.14 8.80
CA GLN A 46 -8.07 13.01 9.29
C GLN A 46 -9.46 12.44 9.00
N VAL A 47 -9.65 11.83 7.83
CA VAL A 47 -10.94 11.25 7.45
C VAL A 47 -11.19 9.95 8.21
N VAL A 48 -10.22 9.05 8.27
CA VAL A 48 -10.38 7.74 8.92
C VAL A 48 -10.61 7.91 10.43
N TYR A 49 -9.91 8.82 11.10
CA TYR A 49 -10.13 9.04 12.53
C TYR A 49 -11.28 9.98 12.84
N GLY A 50 -11.44 11.06 12.08
CA GLY A 50 -12.40 12.10 12.41
C GLY A 50 -13.80 11.90 11.82
N ARG A 51 -13.93 11.19 10.69
CA ARG A 51 -15.20 11.11 9.95
C ARG A 51 -15.68 9.69 9.65
N MET A 52 -14.90 8.65 9.93
CA MET A 52 -15.24 7.25 9.60
C MET A 52 -16.65 6.87 10.11
N TYR A 53 -17.00 7.30 11.32
CA TYR A 53 -18.30 7.00 11.90
C TYR A 53 -19.48 7.47 11.03
N TYR A 54 -19.39 8.65 10.42
CA TYR A 54 -20.42 9.22 9.56
C TYR A 54 -20.40 8.69 8.12
N LEU A 55 -19.35 7.98 7.76
CA LEU A 55 -19.13 7.47 6.41
C LEU A 55 -19.31 5.95 6.32
N LEU A 56 -19.62 5.29 7.45
CA LEU A 56 -19.93 3.86 7.46
C LEU A 56 -21.18 3.60 6.63
N ASP A 57 -21.06 2.69 5.69
CA ASP A 57 -22.16 2.19 4.86
C ASP A 57 -22.43 0.70 5.11
N SER A 58 -23.40 0.14 4.38
CA SER A 58 -23.79 -1.27 4.49
C SER A 58 -22.65 -2.21 4.12
N ASP A 59 -21.85 -1.86 3.11
CA ASP A 59 -20.75 -2.70 2.63
C ASP A 59 -19.64 -2.77 3.67
N MET A 60 -19.24 -1.62 4.22
CA MET A 60 -18.25 -1.57 5.30
C MET A 60 -18.70 -2.34 6.55
N SER A 61 -19.99 -2.24 6.87
CA SER A 61 -20.57 -2.91 8.04
C SER A 61 -20.64 -4.41 7.82
N SER A 62 -21.03 -4.86 6.63
CA SER A 62 -21.11 -6.30 6.30
C SER A 62 -19.74 -6.98 6.39
N GLU A 63 -18.67 -6.31 5.97
CA GLU A 63 -17.29 -6.83 6.08
C GLU A 63 -16.84 -6.97 7.54
N LEU A 64 -17.24 -6.04 8.41
CA LEU A 64 -16.97 -6.15 9.84
C LEU A 64 -17.74 -7.30 10.49
N VAL A 65 -19.04 -7.45 10.12
CA VAL A 65 -19.88 -8.57 10.61
C VAL A 65 -19.27 -9.90 10.19
N LEU A 66 -18.87 -10.05 8.92
CA LEU A 66 -18.19 -11.25 8.44
C LEU A 66 -16.91 -11.51 9.23
N SER A 67 -16.08 -10.49 9.43
CA SER A 67 -14.81 -10.63 10.16
C SER A 67 -15.02 -11.02 11.62
N HIS A 68 -16.08 -10.51 12.24
CA HIS A 68 -16.46 -10.87 13.61
C HIS A 68 -16.97 -12.32 13.68
N LEU A 69 -17.80 -12.75 12.73
CA LEU A 69 -18.28 -14.13 12.61
C LEU A 69 -17.12 -15.12 12.44
N LEU A 70 -16.19 -14.83 11.51
CA LEU A 70 -14.99 -15.65 11.31
C LEU A 70 -14.13 -15.76 12.57
N ARG A 71 -14.05 -14.69 13.37
CA ARG A 71 -13.40 -14.72 14.69
C ARG A 71 -14.12 -15.66 15.65
N GLN A 72 -15.47 -15.59 15.72
CA GLN A 72 -16.27 -16.42 16.63
C GLN A 72 -16.16 -17.91 16.28
N GLU A 73 -16.19 -18.24 15.00
CA GLU A 73 -16.11 -19.62 14.52
C GLU A 73 -14.67 -20.16 14.44
N HIS A 74 -13.65 -19.32 14.63
CA HIS A 74 -12.24 -19.67 14.40
C HIS A 74 -11.97 -20.25 12.99
N LYS A 75 -12.67 -19.75 11.98
CA LYS A 75 -12.58 -20.20 10.58
C LYS A 75 -12.02 -19.08 9.68
N ILE A 76 -11.46 -19.49 8.54
CA ILE A 76 -11.03 -18.58 7.46
C ILE A 76 -12.20 -18.30 6.51
N VAL A 77 -13.09 -19.28 6.33
CA VAL A 77 -14.31 -19.21 5.53
C VAL A 77 -15.43 -19.88 6.32
N THR A 78 -16.60 -19.25 6.36
CA THR A 78 -17.78 -19.80 7.03
C THR A 78 -18.86 -20.17 6.02
N GLN A 79 -19.70 -21.15 6.36
CA GLN A 79 -20.89 -21.51 5.58
C GLN A 79 -22.10 -20.66 5.95
N ASP A 80 -22.05 -19.98 7.09
CA ASP A 80 -23.14 -19.16 7.63
C ASP A 80 -23.16 -17.74 7.07
N TRP A 81 -22.45 -17.52 5.96
CA TRP A 81 -22.38 -16.25 5.26
C TRP A 81 -22.67 -16.39 3.76
N PHE A 82 -23.51 -15.53 3.23
CA PHE A 82 -23.78 -15.49 1.80
C PHE A 82 -22.73 -14.64 1.07
N TYR A 83 -21.78 -15.30 0.42
CA TYR A 83 -20.66 -14.66 -0.27
C TYR A 83 -21.00 -14.05 -1.64
N SER A 84 -22.27 -13.99 -2.02
CA SER A 84 -22.72 -13.55 -3.35
C SER A 84 -22.00 -14.32 -4.49
N THR A 85 -21.46 -13.62 -5.48
CA THR A 85 -20.79 -14.21 -6.64
C THR A 85 -19.26 -14.39 -6.46
N GLU A 86 -18.69 -13.93 -5.34
CA GLU A 86 -17.24 -13.91 -5.11
C GLU A 86 -16.91 -14.58 -3.78
N LEU A 87 -16.05 -15.59 -3.81
CA LEU A 87 -15.61 -16.31 -2.60
C LEU A 87 -14.80 -15.46 -1.61
N ARG A 88 -14.29 -14.31 -2.05
CA ARG A 88 -13.53 -13.33 -1.24
C ARG A 88 -12.51 -13.95 -0.28
N VAL A 89 -11.83 -15.02 -0.73
CA VAL A 89 -10.83 -15.73 0.09
C VAL A 89 -9.69 -14.79 0.48
N PHE A 90 -9.24 -13.94 -0.44
CA PHE A 90 -8.22 -12.92 -0.18
C PHE A 90 -8.87 -11.53 -0.16
N ASN A 91 -9.33 -11.12 1.01
CA ASN A 91 -9.99 -9.83 1.19
C ASN A 91 -9.57 -9.20 2.53
N ILE A 92 -10.14 -8.05 2.85
CA ILE A 92 -9.83 -7.23 4.03
C ILE A 92 -10.11 -7.92 5.37
N HIS A 93 -10.98 -8.92 5.42
CA HIS A 93 -11.24 -9.68 6.64
C HIS A 93 -9.98 -10.33 7.22
N TRP A 94 -8.95 -10.59 6.41
CA TRP A 94 -7.65 -11.04 6.89
C TRP A 94 -6.97 -10.05 7.84
N ALA A 95 -7.23 -8.75 7.64
CA ALA A 95 -6.74 -7.72 8.54
C ALA A 95 -7.68 -7.50 9.74
N PHE A 96 -9.00 -7.61 9.54
CA PHE A 96 -9.97 -7.29 10.57
C PHE A 96 -10.21 -8.44 11.55
N THR A 97 -10.28 -9.69 11.09
CA THR A 97 -10.52 -10.85 11.95
C THR A 97 -9.50 -10.93 13.10
N PRO A 98 -8.16 -10.79 12.88
CA PRO A 98 -7.20 -10.75 13.97
C PRO A 98 -7.40 -9.56 14.93
N LEU A 99 -7.85 -8.41 14.42
CA LEU A 99 -8.06 -7.22 15.25
C LEU A 99 -9.24 -7.39 16.22
N PHE A 100 -10.23 -8.19 15.87
CA PHE A 100 -11.33 -8.53 16.78
C PHE A 100 -10.90 -9.40 17.98
N PHE A 101 -9.75 -10.05 17.95
CA PHE A 101 -9.17 -10.69 19.14
C PHE A 101 -8.54 -9.69 20.10
N LEU A 102 -8.21 -8.47 19.62
CA LEU A 102 -7.52 -7.43 20.39
C LEU A 102 -8.46 -6.30 20.83
N PHE A 103 -9.55 -6.07 20.09
CA PHE A 103 -10.45 -4.93 20.30
C PHE A 103 -11.91 -5.34 20.12
N ASP A 104 -12.75 -4.98 21.09
CA ASP A 104 -14.21 -5.17 21.00
C ASP A 104 -14.92 -3.99 20.32
N ASN A 105 -14.26 -2.85 20.18
CA ASN A 105 -14.82 -1.66 19.53
C ASN A 105 -14.70 -1.76 18.01
N TRP A 106 -15.82 -1.94 17.34
CA TRP A 106 -15.94 -2.12 15.89
C TRP A 106 -15.38 -0.95 15.07
N LEU A 107 -15.64 0.28 15.51
CA LEU A 107 -15.07 1.47 14.86
C LEU A 107 -13.54 1.48 14.93
N LYS A 108 -12.99 1.13 16.10
CA LYS A 108 -11.54 1.04 16.29
C LYS A 108 -10.92 -0.05 15.41
N VAL A 109 -11.56 -1.22 15.34
CA VAL A 109 -11.14 -2.31 14.44
C VAL A 109 -11.12 -1.82 13.01
N ARG A 110 -12.18 -1.12 12.56
CA ARG A 110 -12.27 -0.56 11.21
C ARG A 110 -11.16 0.44 10.94
N GLN A 111 -10.93 1.40 11.82
CA GLN A 111 -9.90 2.41 11.67
C GLN A 111 -8.50 1.79 11.56
N ILE A 112 -8.13 0.92 12.49
CA ILE A 112 -6.80 0.28 12.51
C ILE A 112 -6.64 -0.63 11.30
N GLY A 113 -7.64 -1.44 10.98
CA GLY A 113 -7.61 -2.34 9.82
C GLY A 113 -7.47 -1.58 8.50
N THR A 114 -8.16 -0.45 8.34
CA THR A 114 -8.00 0.44 7.19
C THR A 114 -6.54 0.89 7.04
N PHE A 115 -5.90 1.33 8.12
CA PHE A 115 -4.48 1.74 8.07
C PHE A 115 -3.54 0.57 7.75
N ILE A 116 -3.78 -0.61 8.30
CA ILE A 116 -2.98 -1.80 7.99
C ILE A 116 -3.04 -2.11 6.49
N VAL A 117 -4.24 -2.15 5.92
CA VAL A 117 -4.43 -2.48 4.50
C VAL A 117 -3.81 -1.42 3.59
N LEU A 118 -4.02 -0.13 3.89
CA LEU A 118 -3.41 0.97 3.13
C LEU A 118 -1.89 0.98 3.26
N ALA A 119 -1.35 0.70 4.45
CA ALA A 119 0.09 0.60 4.65
C ALA A 119 0.69 -0.56 3.85
N LEU A 120 0.03 -1.73 3.81
CA LEU A 120 0.46 -2.86 2.98
C LEU A 120 0.46 -2.51 1.49
N MET A 121 -0.54 -1.77 1.02
CA MET A 121 -0.62 -1.28 -0.36
C MET A 121 0.55 -0.35 -0.69
N VAL A 122 0.87 0.60 0.18
CA VAL A 122 2.00 1.53 0.00
C VAL A 122 3.34 0.80 0.06
N LEU A 123 3.51 -0.16 1.00
CA LEU A 123 4.73 -0.95 1.11
C LEU A 123 4.96 -1.87 -0.10
N SER A 124 3.89 -2.45 -0.65
CA SER A 124 4.00 -3.26 -1.86
C SER A 124 4.38 -2.42 -3.08
N CYS A 125 3.85 -1.20 -3.19
CA CYS A 125 4.26 -0.22 -4.20
C CYS A 125 5.73 0.17 -4.04
N LEU A 126 6.20 0.42 -2.81
CA LEU A 126 7.62 0.68 -2.53
C LEU A 126 8.50 -0.49 -2.97
N TYR A 127 8.10 -1.71 -2.62
CA TYR A 127 8.82 -2.93 -3.03
C TYR A 127 8.89 -3.05 -4.56
N PHE A 128 7.78 -2.84 -5.26
CA PHE A 128 7.74 -2.80 -6.72
C PHE A 128 8.70 -1.76 -7.29
N CYS A 129 8.61 -0.50 -6.85
CA CYS A 129 9.47 0.59 -7.30
C CYS A 129 10.95 0.29 -7.07
N TRP A 130 11.27 -0.35 -5.94
CA TRP A 130 12.65 -0.78 -5.65
C TRP A 130 13.13 -1.83 -6.65
N GLN A 131 12.36 -2.89 -6.87
CA GLN A 131 12.74 -3.97 -7.78
C GLN A 131 12.78 -3.52 -9.24
N ALA A 132 11.88 -2.63 -9.63
CA ALA A 132 11.86 -2.03 -10.97
C ALA A 132 12.99 -1.00 -11.20
N GLY A 133 13.69 -0.55 -10.15
CA GLY A 133 14.75 0.46 -10.26
C GLY A 133 14.25 1.90 -10.35
N ILE A 134 12.96 2.13 -10.10
CA ILE A 134 12.30 3.45 -10.17
C ILE A 134 11.94 4.00 -8.78
N ARG A 135 12.73 3.64 -7.76
CA ARG A 135 12.47 4.03 -6.35
C ARG A 135 12.26 5.53 -6.13
N GLN A 136 12.81 6.36 -7.00
CA GLN A 136 12.66 7.82 -6.94
C GLN A 136 11.23 8.27 -7.24
N LEU A 137 10.47 7.51 -8.02
CA LEU A 137 9.08 7.81 -8.35
C LEU A 137 8.09 7.32 -7.29
N PHE A 138 8.55 6.50 -6.34
CA PHE A 138 7.70 5.94 -5.29
C PHE A 138 6.84 7.00 -4.57
N PRO A 139 7.39 8.11 -4.03
CA PRO A 139 6.56 9.04 -3.28
C PRO A 139 5.49 9.72 -4.14
N LEU A 140 5.75 9.94 -5.43
CA LEU A 140 4.75 10.47 -6.35
C LEU A 140 3.64 9.46 -6.63
N ILE A 141 4.00 8.20 -6.94
CA ILE A 141 3.03 7.13 -7.21
C ILE A 141 2.16 6.91 -5.97
N ALA A 142 2.79 6.82 -4.78
CA ALA A 142 2.08 6.65 -3.53
C ALA A 142 1.17 7.85 -3.21
N ALA A 143 1.61 9.09 -3.50
CA ALA A 143 0.78 10.28 -3.36
C ALA A 143 -0.47 10.20 -4.25
N VAL A 144 -0.32 9.83 -5.52
CA VAL A 144 -1.44 9.68 -6.45
C VAL A 144 -2.41 8.61 -5.96
N MET A 145 -1.90 7.46 -5.51
CA MET A 145 -2.73 6.37 -4.97
C MET A 145 -3.51 6.77 -3.71
N MET A 146 -2.92 7.59 -2.84
CA MET A 146 -3.53 8.02 -1.58
C MET A 146 -4.38 9.31 -1.73
N THR A 147 -4.37 9.96 -2.89
CA THR A 147 -5.12 11.19 -3.12
C THR A 147 -6.47 10.85 -3.74
N PRO A 148 -7.59 11.26 -3.14
CA PRO A 148 -8.92 11.03 -3.71
C PRO A 148 -9.13 11.91 -4.94
N VAL A 149 -9.20 11.30 -6.11
CA VAL A 149 -9.46 11.99 -7.39
C VAL A 149 -10.94 12.15 -7.68
N SER A 150 -11.80 11.38 -6.99
CA SER A 150 -13.26 11.47 -7.05
C SER A 150 -13.89 10.91 -5.76
N ASP A 151 -15.17 11.19 -5.53
CA ASP A 151 -15.92 10.64 -4.39
C ASP A 151 -16.01 9.11 -4.47
N ALA A 152 -16.25 8.56 -5.66
CA ALA A 152 -16.25 7.11 -5.87
C ALA A 152 -14.89 6.47 -5.57
N TYR A 153 -13.81 7.06 -6.05
CA TYR A 153 -12.45 6.60 -5.73
C TYR A 153 -12.19 6.60 -4.22
N PHE A 154 -12.56 7.70 -3.57
CA PHE A 154 -12.38 7.86 -2.14
C PHE A 154 -13.13 6.79 -1.34
N ARG A 155 -14.42 6.58 -1.65
CA ARG A 155 -15.25 5.58 -0.97
C ARG A 155 -14.72 4.17 -1.21
N ILE A 156 -14.54 3.78 -2.47
CA ILE A 156 -14.23 2.40 -2.85
C ILE A 156 -12.79 2.02 -2.47
N LEU A 157 -11.82 2.91 -2.68
CA LEU A 157 -10.40 2.59 -2.47
C LEU A 157 -9.95 2.91 -1.04
N LEU A 158 -10.24 4.10 -0.53
CA LEU A 158 -9.65 4.56 0.72
C LEU A 158 -10.52 4.29 1.95
N LEU A 159 -11.85 4.24 1.81
CA LEU A 159 -12.75 3.98 2.93
C LEU A 159 -13.21 2.53 3.01
N THR A 160 -13.85 2.01 1.96
CA THR A 160 -14.32 0.62 1.93
C THR A 160 -13.15 -0.35 1.88
N ILE A 161 -12.01 0.09 1.29
CA ILE A 161 -10.76 -0.67 1.13
C ILE A 161 -10.94 -2.06 0.49
N SER A 162 -11.99 -2.24 -0.30
CA SER A 162 -12.26 -3.52 -0.98
C SER A 162 -11.23 -3.86 -2.05
N TYR A 163 -10.65 -2.85 -2.72
CA TYR A 163 -9.66 -3.05 -3.78
C TYR A 163 -8.18 -3.00 -3.34
N PRO A 164 -7.77 -2.31 -2.27
CA PRO A 164 -6.39 -2.25 -1.84
C PRO A 164 -5.70 -3.61 -1.65
N PRO A 165 -6.35 -4.69 -1.15
CA PRO A 165 -5.72 -6.01 -1.10
C PRO A 165 -5.26 -6.51 -2.47
N TYR A 166 -6.05 -6.30 -3.51
CA TYR A 166 -5.72 -6.71 -4.88
C TYR A 166 -4.59 -5.86 -5.47
N ILE A 167 -4.65 -4.55 -5.26
CA ILE A 167 -3.58 -3.62 -5.67
C ILE A 167 -2.27 -4.00 -4.96
N THR A 168 -2.35 -4.32 -3.67
CA THR A 168 -1.21 -4.81 -2.87
C THR A 168 -0.60 -6.06 -3.48
N ALA A 169 -1.43 -7.06 -3.78
CA ALA A 169 -0.98 -8.32 -4.36
C ALA A 169 -0.41 -8.11 -5.78
N THR A 170 -1.00 -7.22 -6.59
CA THR A 170 -0.51 -6.88 -7.92
C THR A 170 0.88 -6.25 -7.85
N PHE A 171 1.08 -5.20 -7.04
CA PHE A 171 2.41 -4.57 -6.89
C PHE A 171 3.44 -5.54 -6.31
N PHE A 172 3.04 -6.36 -5.33
CA PHE A 172 3.94 -7.35 -4.76
C PHE A 172 4.37 -8.40 -5.79
N THR A 173 3.42 -8.93 -6.56
CA THR A 173 3.68 -9.90 -7.62
C THR A 173 4.56 -9.31 -8.74
N MET A 174 4.26 -8.09 -9.18
CA MET A 174 5.10 -7.37 -10.15
C MET A 174 6.52 -7.17 -9.61
N GLY A 175 6.67 -6.77 -8.36
CA GLY A 175 7.98 -6.66 -7.70
C GLY A 175 8.73 -7.99 -7.68
N LEU A 176 8.05 -9.09 -7.36
CA LEU A 176 8.62 -10.44 -7.41
C LEU A 176 9.05 -10.85 -8.83
N LEU A 177 8.28 -10.50 -9.87
CA LEU A 177 8.65 -10.75 -11.27
C LEU A 177 9.95 -10.01 -11.64
N PHE A 178 10.08 -8.74 -11.29
CA PHE A 178 11.31 -7.99 -11.52
C PHE A 178 12.51 -8.60 -10.76
N ARG A 179 12.28 -9.04 -9.53
CA ARG A 179 13.30 -9.74 -8.76
C ARG A 179 13.67 -11.08 -9.38
N TYR A 180 12.68 -11.86 -9.84
CA TYR A 180 12.87 -13.13 -10.53
C TYR A 180 13.78 -12.99 -11.75
N MET A 181 13.52 -11.98 -12.60
CA MET A 181 14.36 -11.71 -13.78
C MET A 181 15.81 -11.41 -13.45
N LYS A 182 16.08 -10.81 -12.28
CA LYS A 182 17.42 -10.43 -11.83
C LYS A 182 18.13 -11.51 -11.03
N THR A 183 17.41 -12.54 -10.56
CA THR A 183 17.98 -13.57 -9.67
C THR A 183 18.74 -14.63 -10.46
N PRO A 184 20.05 -14.83 -10.24
CA PRO A 184 20.85 -15.84 -10.95
C PRO A 184 20.61 -17.25 -10.42
N CYS A 185 20.31 -17.41 -9.13
CA CYS A 185 20.20 -18.70 -8.46
C CYS A 185 18.92 -19.44 -8.83
N ARG A 186 19.04 -20.66 -9.42
CA ARG A 186 17.92 -21.49 -9.86
C ARG A 186 16.94 -21.83 -8.72
N ARG A 187 17.44 -22.18 -7.54
CA ARG A 187 16.59 -22.52 -6.38
C ARG A 187 15.71 -21.35 -5.94
N THR A 188 16.30 -20.16 -5.84
CA THR A 188 15.57 -18.95 -5.46
C THR A 188 14.53 -18.58 -6.51
N ARG A 189 14.84 -18.75 -7.80
CA ARG A 189 13.91 -18.51 -8.92
C ARG A 189 12.69 -19.44 -8.83
N VAL A 190 12.89 -20.73 -8.54
CA VAL A 190 11.78 -21.68 -8.37
C VAL A 190 10.88 -21.27 -7.21
N ILE A 191 11.44 -20.89 -6.06
CA ILE A 191 10.65 -20.41 -4.92
C ILE A 191 9.85 -19.16 -5.29
N GLN A 192 10.46 -18.19 -5.97
CA GLN A 192 9.78 -16.98 -6.42
C GLN A 192 8.62 -17.31 -7.37
N LEU A 193 8.85 -18.21 -8.31
CA LEU A 193 7.81 -18.63 -9.25
C LEU A 193 6.64 -19.31 -8.52
N MET A 194 6.93 -20.18 -7.55
CA MET A 194 5.89 -20.80 -6.71
C MET A 194 5.06 -19.75 -5.96
N ILE A 195 5.71 -18.74 -5.38
CA ILE A 195 5.01 -17.64 -4.68
C ILE A 195 4.14 -16.85 -5.67
N ILE A 196 4.66 -16.49 -6.84
CA ILE A 196 3.91 -15.76 -7.88
C ILE A 196 2.69 -16.58 -8.31
N THR A 197 2.85 -17.88 -8.56
CA THR A 197 1.75 -18.77 -8.94
C THR A 197 0.71 -18.88 -7.83
N ALA A 198 1.14 -19.00 -6.57
CA ALA A 198 0.22 -19.06 -5.44
C ALA A 198 -0.61 -17.76 -5.31
N PHE A 199 0.03 -16.59 -5.46
CA PHE A 199 -0.70 -15.31 -5.48
C PHE A 199 -1.64 -15.20 -6.67
N ALA A 200 -1.23 -15.62 -7.85
CA ALA A 200 -2.09 -15.59 -9.05
C ALA A 200 -3.33 -16.48 -8.86
N VAL A 201 -3.17 -17.66 -8.28
CA VAL A 201 -4.29 -18.57 -7.96
C VAL A 201 -5.20 -17.93 -6.91
N LEU A 202 -4.64 -17.42 -5.81
CA LEU A 202 -5.43 -16.76 -4.76
C LEU A 202 -6.22 -15.55 -5.28
N LEU A 203 -5.63 -14.75 -6.16
CA LEU A 203 -6.31 -13.63 -6.79
C LEU A 203 -7.40 -14.10 -7.75
N GLY A 204 -7.12 -15.14 -8.55
CA GLY A 204 -8.07 -15.69 -9.50
C GLY A 204 -9.30 -16.35 -8.85
N THR A 205 -9.18 -16.87 -7.62
CA THR A 205 -10.32 -17.45 -6.88
C THR A 205 -11.27 -16.41 -6.29
N ASN A 206 -10.88 -15.13 -6.26
CA ASN A 206 -11.72 -14.06 -5.68
C ASN A 206 -12.80 -13.53 -6.63
N GLY A 207 -12.88 -13.99 -7.87
CA GLY A 207 -13.94 -13.65 -8.81
C GLY A 207 -13.44 -13.42 -10.25
N LEU A 208 -14.33 -13.60 -11.21
CA LEU A 208 -14.06 -13.46 -12.65
C LEU A 208 -13.49 -12.08 -13.04
N ARG A 209 -13.85 -11.03 -12.32
CA ARG A 209 -13.34 -9.67 -12.58
C ARG A 209 -11.85 -9.55 -12.39
N GLN A 210 -11.25 -10.41 -11.60
CA GLN A 210 -9.83 -10.40 -11.25
C GLN A 210 -8.97 -11.19 -12.23
N LEU A 211 -9.59 -12.08 -13.02
CA LEU A 211 -8.91 -12.80 -14.11
C LEU A 211 -8.63 -11.91 -15.33
N LEU A 212 -9.27 -10.74 -15.39
CA LEU A 212 -9.18 -9.80 -16.51
C LEU A 212 -8.19 -8.64 -16.28
N ILE A 213 -7.53 -8.58 -15.10
CA ILE A 213 -6.50 -7.62 -14.74
C ILE A 213 -5.12 -8.30 -14.76
#